data_46705b0d7f300ea4aa2be8caf7afb9c2
#
_entry.id   46705b0d7f300ea4aa2be8caf7afb9c2
#
_cell.length_a   1.000
_cell.length_b   1.000
_cell.length_c   1.000
_cell.angle_alpha   90.00
_cell.angle_beta   90.00
_cell.angle_gamma   90.00
#
_symmetry.space_group_name_H-M   'P 1'
#
loop_
_entity.id
_entity.type
_entity.pdbx_description
1 polymer ?
#
loop_
_entity_poly.entity_id
_entity_poly.type
_entity_poly.pdbx_seq_one_letter_code
_entity_poly.pdbx_strand_id
1 'polypeptide(L)'
;MSGVRRAVRVLLTAVVASASLTLASGHPAEAGSDAGSDWGDGAPAGHASARTASAARNTTVNPAAGPDFELPFTCGQEWTGSSRAGHSPNYYSIDFNAPSDLGKPVLATAPGVVITAKTLTGSYGRYVVIDHGNGYSSLYGHLNAIVATVGQYVDQGDLIGYLGTSGNSTGPHLHFEERLDGAYFPPYFHRATFHINSSIVSANCNDRPVIGDWNGDGTSDLGLFRNAASNGLFYERVGTTSTGVRWGKPGDYPVSGDFDGDHKSQVGVRRLAGSTWYLRSSAGTVASVAGVGSASDYPLTGDWDGNGRANLGLYRWSNHTFYLRSDQGAYTTVHMGIAGSRPVVGDWNGDGKDDVGVQSPGGKYTLLVANGSSNTWTSVGYGYSTDIPFSGDWNHDGKSDLGVWRPSTAQFILRSATTMTGRYANQVTAWGAHR
;
A
#
# COMPACT_ATOMS: atom_id res chain seq x y z
N MET A 1 50.55 51.75 0.14
CA MET A 1 50.05 51.84 1.51
C MET A 1 49.19 50.60 1.79
N SER A 2 49.74 49.74 2.59
CA SER A 2 49.26 48.38 2.88
C SER A 2 48.18 48.41 3.98
N GLY A 3 47.08 47.72 3.77
CA GLY A 3 45.98 47.53 4.75
C GLY A 3 45.67 46.07 4.92
N VAL A 4 46.30 45.46 5.88
CA VAL A 4 46.13 44.07 6.34
C VAL A 4 44.79 43.95 7.09
N ARG A 5 43.85 43.12 6.64
CA ARG A 5 42.68 42.69 7.41
C ARG A 5 42.97 41.35 8.09
N ARG A 6 42.99 41.36 9.41
CA ARG A 6 43.10 40.18 10.28
C ARG A 6 41.80 39.42 10.27
N ALA A 7 41.85 38.11 10.01
CA ALA A 7 40.78 37.16 10.22
C ALA A 7 40.78 36.73 11.71
N VAL A 8 39.64 36.88 12.37
CA VAL A 8 39.37 36.31 13.69
C VAL A 8 38.76 34.94 13.54
N ARG A 9 39.46 33.91 13.93
CA ARG A 9 38.94 32.56 14.09
C ARG A 9 38.24 32.46 15.47
N VAL A 10 36.97 32.17 15.48
CA VAL A 10 36.24 31.77 16.67
C VAL A 10 36.27 30.23 16.73
N LEU A 11 36.95 29.67 17.70
CA LEU A 11 36.83 28.25 18.05
C LEU A 11 35.56 28.06 18.88
N LEU A 12 34.62 27.29 18.38
CA LEU A 12 33.53 26.75 19.19
C LEU A 12 33.92 25.34 19.63
N THR A 13 34.19 25.18 20.94
CA THR A 13 34.35 23.89 21.60
C THR A 13 32.96 23.28 21.86
N ALA A 14 32.66 22.16 21.22
CA ALA A 14 31.48 21.38 21.53
C ALA A 14 31.76 20.48 22.74
N VAL A 15 30.99 20.67 23.79
CA VAL A 15 30.97 19.78 24.96
C VAL A 15 30.00 18.64 24.66
N VAL A 16 30.53 17.42 24.52
CA VAL A 16 29.75 16.19 24.42
C VAL A 16 29.47 15.72 25.86
N ALA A 17 28.20 15.78 26.26
CA ALA A 17 27.73 15.16 27.49
C ALA A 17 27.28 13.74 27.20
N SER A 18 28.03 12.74 27.65
CA SER A 18 27.65 11.33 27.60
C SER A 18 26.75 11.01 28.79
N ALA A 19 25.50 10.69 28.54
CA ALA A 19 24.62 10.12 29.56
C ALA A 19 24.64 8.60 29.42
N SER A 20 25.25 7.91 30.36
CA SER A 20 25.24 6.47 30.51
C SER A 20 23.94 6.05 31.20
N LEU A 21 23.11 5.28 30.52
CA LEU A 21 21.90 4.65 31.09
C LEU A 21 22.25 3.20 31.44
N THR A 22 22.29 2.88 32.74
CA THR A 22 22.47 1.54 33.29
C THR A 22 21.21 0.72 33.12
N LEU A 23 21.30 -0.41 32.40
CA LEU A 23 20.29 -1.45 32.34
C LEU A 23 20.30 -2.28 33.63
N ALA A 24 19.21 -2.31 34.34
CA ALA A 24 18.93 -3.27 35.41
C ALA A 24 18.38 -4.57 34.84
N SER A 25 19.12 -5.63 35.01
CA SER A 25 18.71 -7.01 34.71
C SER A 25 17.86 -7.56 35.84
N GLY A 26 16.67 -8.06 35.47
CA GLY A 26 15.84 -8.85 36.39
C GLY A 26 15.11 -9.95 35.61
N HIS A 27 15.70 -11.16 35.67
CA HIS A 27 14.96 -12.41 35.38
C HIS A 27 14.41 -12.97 36.70
N PRO A 28 13.27 -13.71 36.63
CA PRO A 28 13.44 -15.11 36.93
C PRO A 28 12.86 -16.04 35.85
N ALA A 29 13.62 -17.11 35.62
CA ALA A 29 13.21 -18.28 34.90
C ALA A 29 12.24 -19.12 35.76
N GLU A 30 11.17 -19.62 35.16
CA GLU A 30 10.54 -20.86 35.62
C GLU A 30 10.45 -21.86 34.46
N ALA A 31 11.09 -22.99 34.69
CA ALA A 31 10.98 -24.20 33.88
C ALA A 31 9.68 -24.91 34.21
N GLY A 32 8.89 -25.22 33.19
CA GLY A 32 7.75 -26.12 33.26
C GLY A 32 7.80 -27.05 32.05
N SER A 33 8.28 -28.28 32.29
CA SER A 33 8.12 -29.41 31.40
C SER A 33 6.68 -29.82 31.36
N ASP A 34 6.07 -29.91 30.17
CA ASP A 34 5.05 -30.93 29.93
C ASP A 34 4.98 -31.30 28.45
N ALA A 35 5.24 -32.58 28.22
CA ALA A 35 4.98 -33.27 26.99
C ALA A 35 3.47 -33.56 26.92
N GLY A 36 2.79 -32.96 25.95
CA GLY A 36 1.40 -33.22 25.63
C GLY A 36 1.21 -33.06 24.12
N SER A 37 1.12 -34.23 23.46
CA SER A 37 0.65 -34.33 22.07
C SER A 37 -0.81 -33.94 22.02
N ASP A 38 -1.10 -32.75 21.46
CA ASP A 38 -2.44 -32.43 21.02
C ASP A 38 -2.41 -31.70 19.69
N TRP A 39 -2.89 -32.36 18.65
CA TRP A 39 -3.02 -31.83 17.30
C TRP A 39 -4.32 -31.02 17.21
N GLY A 40 -4.36 -29.90 17.90
CA GLY A 40 -5.43 -28.93 17.79
C GLY A 40 -5.02 -27.79 16.86
N ASP A 41 -5.53 -27.78 15.62
CA ASP A 41 -5.42 -26.68 14.67
C ASP A 41 -6.17 -25.45 15.21
N GLY A 42 -5.48 -24.70 16.08
CA GLY A 42 -5.97 -23.41 16.57
C GLY A 42 -5.87 -22.35 15.48
N ALA A 43 -6.92 -22.16 14.71
CA ALA A 43 -7.09 -20.93 13.95
C ALA A 43 -7.05 -19.75 14.94
N PRO A 44 -6.30 -18.66 14.66
CA PRO A 44 -6.32 -17.50 15.52
C PRO A 44 -7.74 -16.95 15.59
N ALA A 45 -8.31 -16.91 16.81
CA ALA A 45 -9.59 -16.29 17.08
C ALA A 45 -9.51 -14.82 16.65
N GLY A 46 -10.19 -14.49 15.57
CA GLY A 46 -10.42 -13.11 15.20
C GLY A 46 -11.10 -12.38 16.37
N HIS A 47 -10.83 -11.10 16.53
CA HIS A 47 -11.54 -10.24 17.48
C HIS A 47 -13.04 -10.27 17.15
N ALA A 48 -13.72 -11.27 17.68
CA ALA A 48 -15.17 -11.31 17.68
C ALA A 48 -15.66 -10.29 18.70
N SER A 49 -16.18 -9.19 18.23
CA SER A 49 -17.25 -8.50 18.96
C SER A 49 -18.28 -9.58 19.30
N ALA A 50 -18.58 -9.76 20.60
CA ALA A 50 -19.47 -10.77 21.08
C ALA A 50 -20.85 -10.65 20.42
N ARG A 51 -21.04 -11.38 19.33
CA ARG A 51 -22.36 -11.73 18.80
C ARG A 51 -22.65 -13.15 19.26
N THR A 52 -23.69 -13.27 20.06
CA THR A 52 -24.29 -14.53 20.51
C THR A 52 -24.30 -15.57 19.39
N ALA A 53 -23.79 -16.77 19.70
CA ALA A 53 -23.81 -17.92 18.83
C ALA A 53 -25.26 -18.17 18.33
N SER A 54 -25.53 -17.76 17.13
CA SER A 54 -26.72 -18.13 16.37
C SER A 54 -26.43 -19.42 15.62
N ALA A 55 -27.35 -20.37 15.74
CA ALA A 55 -27.32 -21.69 15.14
C ALA A 55 -26.75 -21.69 13.72
N ALA A 56 -25.92 -22.71 13.43
CA ALA A 56 -25.36 -22.98 12.13
C ALA A 56 -26.45 -22.86 11.04
N ARG A 57 -26.50 -21.74 10.34
CA ARG A 57 -27.29 -21.62 9.13
C ARG A 57 -26.51 -22.37 8.04
N ASN A 58 -27.15 -23.37 7.50
CA ASN A 58 -26.72 -24.02 6.27
C ASN A 58 -26.96 -23.02 5.11
N THR A 59 -26.16 -21.95 5.11
CA THR A 59 -26.17 -20.96 4.03
C THR A 59 -25.26 -21.51 2.95
N THR A 60 -25.84 -21.87 1.80
CA THR A 60 -25.07 -22.05 0.58
C THR A 60 -24.28 -20.75 0.38
N VAL A 61 -22.95 -20.83 0.53
CA VAL A 61 -22.06 -19.71 0.27
C VAL A 61 -22.28 -19.30 -1.18
N ASN A 62 -22.66 -18.05 -1.39
CA ASN A 62 -22.71 -17.45 -2.73
C ASN A 62 -21.43 -16.63 -2.94
N PRO A 63 -20.39 -17.18 -3.57
CA PRO A 63 -19.12 -16.46 -3.78
C PRO A 63 -19.31 -15.17 -4.57
N ALA A 64 -20.30 -15.14 -5.47
CA ALA A 64 -20.62 -13.97 -6.28
C ALA A 64 -21.16 -12.76 -5.47
N ALA A 65 -21.52 -12.96 -4.19
CA ALA A 65 -21.92 -11.89 -3.29
C ALA A 65 -20.74 -11.30 -2.50
N GLY A 66 -19.55 -11.88 -2.63
CA GLY A 66 -18.31 -11.46 -1.97
C GLY A 66 -17.52 -10.42 -2.76
N PRO A 67 -16.29 -10.16 -2.33
CA PRO A 67 -15.34 -9.38 -3.10
C PRO A 67 -15.08 -10.01 -4.48
N ASP A 68 -14.73 -9.18 -5.44
CA ASP A 68 -14.30 -9.65 -6.77
C ASP A 68 -12.84 -10.12 -6.65
N PHE A 69 -12.66 -11.38 -6.29
CA PHE A 69 -11.33 -11.95 -6.12
C PHE A 69 -10.63 -12.14 -7.46
N GLU A 70 -9.36 -11.76 -7.52
CA GLU A 70 -8.44 -12.02 -8.61
C GLU A 70 -7.31 -12.94 -8.15
N LEU A 71 -6.59 -13.56 -9.11
CA LEU A 71 -5.45 -14.39 -8.71
C LEU A 71 -4.39 -13.56 -7.97
N PRO A 72 -3.71 -14.15 -6.98
CA PRO A 72 -2.69 -13.46 -6.20
C PRO A 72 -1.37 -13.25 -6.94
N PHE A 73 -1.41 -13.03 -8.25
CA PHE A 73 -0.23 -12.95 -9.10
C PHE A 73 -0.34 -11.81 -10.10
N THR A 74 0.83 -11.41 -10.64
CA THR A 74 0.92 -10.33 -11.63
C THR A 74 0.11 -10.66 -12.89
N CYS A 75 -0.60 -9.67 -13.40
CA CYS A 75 -1.40 -9.72 -14.62
C CYS A 75 -0.68 -10.41 -15.78
N GLY A 76 -1.41 -11.28 -16.48
CA GLY A 76 -0.94 -12.02 -17.65
C GLY A 76 -0.06 -13.24 -17.35
N GLN A 77 0.21 -13.54 -16.08
CA GLN A 77 0.92 -14.76 -15.69
C GLN A 77 -0.06 -15.94 -15.61
N GLU A 78 0.34 -17.08 -16.20
CA GLU A 78 -0.39 -18.34 -16.09
C GLU A 78 0.08 -19.12 -14.87
N TRP A 79 -0.87 -19.66 -14.11
CA TRP A 79 -0.65 -20.44 -12.89
C TRP A 79 -1.53 -21.68 -12.88
N THR A 80 -0.99 -22.79 -12.41
CA THR A 80 -1.76 -24.02 -12.18
C THR A 80 -2.15 -24.09 -10.70
N GLY A 81 -3.44 -24.13 -10.42
CA GLY A 81 -3.98 -24.30 -9.06
C GLY A 81 -4.40 -25.75 -8.83
N SER A 82 -3.84 -26.39 -7.83
CA SER A 82 -4.06 -27.80 -7.52
C SER A 82 -4.55 -28.02 -6.09
N SER A 83 -5.32 -29.09 -5.91
CA SER A 83 -5.69 -29.64 -4.61
C SER A 83 -5.95 -31.14 -4.73
N ARG A 84 -6.09 -31.83 -3.61
CA ARG A 84 -6.34 -33.27 -3.56
C ARG A 84 -7.17 -33.66 -2.36
N ALA A 85 -7.75 -34.85 -2.36
CA ALA A 85 -8.39 -35.43 -1.18
C ALA A 85 -7.37 -35.50 -0.01
N GLY A 86 -7.75 -35.00 1.14
CA GLY A 86 -6.87 -34.90 2.31
C GLY A 86 -5.86 -33.75 2.25
N HIS A 87 -6.01 -32.79 1.31
CA HIS A 87 -5.24 -31.56 1.33
C HIS A 87 -5.54 -30.76 2.59
N SER A 88 -4.53 -30.40 3.33
CA SER A 88 -4.65 -29.64 4.59
C SER A 88 -4.64 -28.14 4.29
N PRO A 89 -5.47 -27.36 4.95
CA PRO A 89 -6.46 -27.77 5.95
C PRO A 89 -7.81 -28.20 5.34
N ASN A 90 -8.05 -27.96 4.05
CA ASN A 90 -9.30 -28.28 3.36
C ASN A 90 -9.09 -28.52 1.86
N TYR A 91 -10.00 -29.25 1.22
CA TYR A 91 -9.96 -29.50 -0.23
C TYR A 91 -10.04 -28.21 -1.06
N TYR A 92 -10.71 -27.17 -0.58
CA TYR A 92 -10.82 -25.87 -1.25
C TYR A 92 -9.60 -24.95 -1.04
N SER A 93 -8.62 -25.37 -0.23
CA SER A 93 -7.31 -24.73 -0.23
C SER A 93 -6.55 -25.10 -1.50
N ILE A 94 -5.89 -24.13 -2.12
CA ILE A 94 -5.25 -24.30 -3.42
C ILE A 94 -3.74 -24.10 -3.28
N ASP A 95 -2.98 -25.02 -3.86
CA ASP A 95 -1.54 -24.84 -4.08
C ASP A 95 -1.31 -24.36 -5.52
N PHE A 96 -0.85 -23.12 -5.66
CA PHE A 96 -0.52 -22.52 -6.93
C PHE A 96 0.94 -22.71 -7.28
N ASN A 97 1.21 -23.18 -8.51
CA ASN A 97 2.52 -23.46 -9.05
C ASN A 97 2.69 -22.85 -10.44
N ALA A 98 3.90 -22.41 -10.75
CA ALA A 98 4.33 -21.98 -12.08
C ALA A 98 5.84 -22.24 -12.27
N PRO A 99 6.35 -22.28 -13.50
CA PRO A 99 7.79 -22.40 -13.72
C PRO A 99 8.57 -21.26 -13.06
N SER A 100 9.65 -21.61 -12.33
CA SER A 100 10.53 -20.65 -11.64
C SER A 100 9.74 -19.69 -10.72
N ASP A 101 8.84 -20.24 -9.91
CA ASP A 101 7.91 -19.47 -9.09
C ASP A 101 8.53 -18.95 -7.79
N LEU A 102 9.61 -19.55 -7.27
CA LEU A 102 10.31 -19.08 -6.08
C LEU A 102 10.70 -17.60 -6.20
N GLY A 103 10.25 -16.81 -5.23
CA GLY A 103 10.53 -15.37 -5.18
C GLY A 103 9.67 -14.51 -6.08
N LYS A 104 8.67 -15.07 -6.78
CA LYS A 104 7.69 -14.25 -7.52
C LYS A 104 6.85 -13.43 -6.56
N PRO A 105 6.41 -12.21 -6.96
CA PRO A 105 5.50 -11.40 -6.17
C PRO A 105 4.19 -12.14 -5.88
N VAL A 106 3.72 -12.03 -4.64
CA VAL A 106 2.38 -12.44 -4.21
C VAL A 106 1.58 -11.18 -3.90
N LEU A 107 0.42 -11.07 -4.54
CA LEU A 107 -0.42 -9.88 -4.55
C LEU A 107 -1.72 -10.13 -3.78
N ALA A 108 -2.32 -9.08 -3.22
CA ALA A 108 -3.65 -9.16 -2.63
C ALA A 108 -4.69 -9.50 -3.70
N THR A 109 -5.55 -10.47 -3.41
CA THR A 109 -6.61 -10.95 -4.34
C THR A 109 -7.82 -10.03 -4.39
N ALA A 110 -8.03 -9.24 -3.34
CA ALA A 110 -9.10 -8.25 -3.21
C ALA A 110 -8.67 -7.17 -2.21
N PRO A 111 -9.32 -5.98 -2.21
CA PRO A 111 -9.07 -4.95 -1.20
C PRO A 111 -9.43 -5.43 0.21
N GLY A 112 -8.67 -4.99 1.22
CA GLY A 112 -8.95 -5.36 2.60
C GLY A 112 -7.92 -4.87 3.60
N VAL A 113 -8.05 -5.30 4.85
CA VAL A 113 -7.11 -4.99 5.92
C VAL A 113 -6.31 -6.21 6.30
N VAL A 114 -5.01 -6.11 6.37
CA VAL A 114 -4.13 -7.19 6.84
C VAL A 114 -4.38 -7.43 8.33
N ILE A 115 -4.92 -8.59 8.68
CA ILE A 115 -5.20 -8.97 10.07
C ILE A 115 -4.15 -9.91 10.64
N THR A 116 -3.36 -10.56 9.79
CA THR A 116 -2.25 -11.42 10.20
C THR A 116 -1.07 -11.28 9.25
N ALA A 117 0.13 -11.18 9.81
CA ALA A 117 1.41 -11.23 9.11
C ALA A 117 2.40 -11.92 10.06
N LYS A 118 2.59 -13.25 9.94
CA LYS A 118 3.32 -14.07 10.92
C LYS A 118 4.26 -15.07 10.28
N THR A 119 5.23 -15.52 11.08
CA THR A 119 6.13 -16.63 10.75
C THR A 119 5.94 -17.74 11.77
N LEU A 120 5.65 -18.94 11.27
CA LEU A 120 5.62 -20.19 12.01
C LEU A 120 6.80 -21.07 11.58
N THR A 121 7.27 -21.94 12.46
CA THR A 121 8.33 -22.91 12.13
C THR A 121 7.82 -24.08 11.30
N GLY A 122 6.52 -24.38 11.37
CA GLY A 122 5.80 -25.40 10.60
C GLY A 122 4.52 -24.83 9.97
N SER A 123 3.54 -25.69 9.65
CA SER A 123 2.23 -25.30 9.10
C SER A 123 2.40 -24.36 7.90
N TYR A 124 1.71 -23.21 7.87
CA TYR A 124 1.76 -22.20 6.80
C TYR A 124 3.13 -21.51 6.63
N GLY A 125 4.09 -21.70 7.56
CA GLY A 125 5.36 -20.99 7.53
C GLY A 125 5.18 -19.47 7.69
N ARG A 126 5.70 -18.68 6.76
CA ARG A 126 5.39 -17.25 6.65
C ARG A 126 4.08 -17.10 5.91
N TYR A 127 3.14 -16.41 6.54
CA TYR A 127 1.80 -16.24 5.95
C TYR A 127 1.18 -14.88 6.27
N VAL A 128 0.26 -14.49 5.41
CA VAL A 128 -0.55 -13.27 5.53
C VAL A 128 -2.01 -13.67 5.49
N VAL A 129 -2.86 -12.99 6.28
CA VAL A 129 -4.33 -13.06 6.18
C VAL A 129 -4.86 -11.64 5.99
N ILE A 130 -5.75 -11.50 5.01
CA ILE A 130 -6.45 -10.24 4.70
C ILE A 130 -7.93 -10.42 5.01
N ASP A 131 -8.50 -9.48 5.78
CA ASP A 131 -9.94 -9.35 6.00
C ASP A 131 -10.51 -8.40 4.93
N HIS A 132 -11.42 -8.92 4.12
CA HIS A 132 -12.07 -8.18 3.04
C HIS A 132 -13.43 -7.58 3.45
N GLY A 133 -13.79 -7.74 4.73
CA GLY A 133 -15.10 -7.33 5.25
C GLY A 133 -16.20 -8.37 4.99
N ASN A 134 -17.35 -8.15 5.63
CA ASN A 134 -18.54 -9.02 5.50
C ASN A 134 -18.26 -10.52 5.77
N GLY A 135 -17.24 -10.83 6.59
CA GLY A 135 -16.82 -12.20 6.92
C GLY A 135 -15.86 -12.85 5.92
N TYR A 136 -15.59 -12.21 4.77
CA TYR A 136 -14.65 -12.72 3.76
C TYR A 136 -13.20 -12.49 4.17
N SER A 137 -12.35 -13.51 3.99
CA SER A 137 -10.91 -13.39 4.18
C SER A 137 -10.14 -14.28 3.20
N SER A 138 -8.88 -13.91 2.96
CA SER A 138 -7.93 -14.72 2.19
C SER A 138 -6.66 -14.97 2.97
N LEU A 139 -6.04 -16.15 2.76
CA LEU A 139 -4.78 -16.55 3.38
C LEU A 139 -3.75 -16.91 2.31
N TYR A 140 -2.51 -16.48 2.53
CA TYR A 140 -1.36 -16.65 1.64
C TYR A 140 -0.22 -17.29 2.44
N GLY A 141 0.03 -18.58 2.23
CA GLY A 141 1.01 -19.37 2.98
C GLY A 141 2.32 -19.65 2.23
N HIS A 142 3.27 -20.22 2.95
CA HIS A 142 4.60 -20.65 2.51
C HIS A 142 5.49 -19.56 1.92
N LEU A 143 5.22 -18.28 2.26
CA LEU A 143 5.96 -17.13 1.71
C LEU A 143 7.45 -17.21 2.03
N ASN A 144 8.29 -16.72 1.11
CA ASN A 144 9.72 -16.50 1.32
C ASN A 144 9.97 -15.23 2.15
N ALA A 145 9.19 -14.19 1.89
CA ALA A 145 9.22 -12.94 2.65
C ALA A 145 7.81 -12.34 2.74
N ILE A 146 7.49 -11.75 3.89
CA ILE A 146 6.29 -10.95 4.11
C ILE A 146 6.68 -9.49 3.91
N VAL A 147 5.88 -8.75 3.14
CA VAL A 147 6.00 -7.31 2.92
C VAL A 147 4.89 -6.57 3.67
N ALA A 148 3.70 -7.16 3.72
CA ALA A 148 2.53 -6.58 4.37
C ALA A 148 2.68 -6.52 5.90
N THR A 149 2.01 -5.54 6.51
CA THR A 149 2.00 -5.30 7.97
C THR A 149 0.58 -5.35 8.50
N VAL A 150 0.39 -5.91 9.70
CA VAL A 150 -0.93 -5.91 10.36
C VAL A 150 -1.45 -4.50 10.52
N GLY A 151 -2.75 -4.30 10.21
CA GLY A 151 -3.41 -3.00 10.18
C GLY A 151 -3.25 -2.23 8.87
N GLN A 152 -2.42 -2.69 7.94
CA GLN A 152 -2.29 -2.12 6.62
C GLN A 152 -3.58 -2.36 5.81
N TYR A 153 -4.10 -1.30 5.18
CA TYR A 153 -5.04 -1.48 4.10
C TYR A 153 -4.27 -1.82 2.83
N VAL A 154 -4.74 -2.84 2.12
CA VAL A 154 -4.22 -3.23 0.80
C VAL A 154 -5.33 -3.09 -0.23
N ASP A 155 -4.96 -2.57 -1.39
CA ASP A 155 -5.80 -2.67 -2.58
C ASP A 155 -5.56 -4.00 -3.28
N GLN A 156 -6.52 -4.45 -4.08
CA GLN A 156 -6.31 -5.61 -4.95
C GLN A 156 -5.06 -5.39 -5.80
N GLY A 157 -4.16 -6.40 -5.87
CA GLY A 157 -2.89 -6.33 -6.58
C GLY A 157 -1.76 -5.63 -5.83
N ASP A 158 -1.95 -5.23 -4.59
CA ASP A 158 -0.86 -4.78 -3.74
C ASP A 158 0.09 -5.92 -3.43
N LEU A 159 1.39 -5.64 -3.46
CA LEU A 159 2.41 -6.60 -3.06
C LEU A 159 2.31 -6.88 -1.55
N ILE A 160 2.06 -8.13 -1.19
CA ILE A 160 1.95 -8.57 0.21
C ILE A 160 3.10 -9.45 0.66
N GLY A 161 3.81 -10.06 -0.29
CA GLY A 161 4.94 -10.95 -0.01
C GLY A 161 5.55 -11.52 -1.27
N TYR A 162 6.42 -12.47 -1.08
CA TYR A 162 7.08 -13.22 -2.17
C TYR A 162 6.88 -14.72 -1.95
N LEU A 163 6.57 -15.43 -3.03
CA LEU A 163 6.37 -16.87 -3.02
C LEU A 163 7.61 -17.62 -2.53
N GLY A 164 7.40 -18.65 -1.71
CA GLY A 164 8.48 -19.41 -1.09
C GLY A 164 8.19 -20.87 -0.87
N THR A 165 8.81 -21.41 0.17
CA THR A 165 8.68 -22.80 0.62
C THR A 165 8.91 -22.89 2.13
N SER A 166 8.43 -21.90 2.90
CA SER A 166 8.58 -21.88 4.35
C SER A 166 7.52 -22.75 5.04
N GLY A 167 7.79 -23.20 6.28
CA GLY A 167 6.88 -24.07 7.03
C GLY A 167 6.85 -25.51 6.51
N ASN A 168 5.67 -26.13 6.52
CA ASN A 168 5.47 -27.49 6.05
C ASN A 168 5.23 -27.53 4.53
N SER A 169 6.27 -27.26 3.76
CA SER A 169 6.22 -27.24 2.31
C SER A 169 7.25 -28.20 1.72
N THR A 170 6.90 -28.91 0.64
CA THR A 170 7.78 -29.86 -0.08
C THR A 170 8.54 -29.22 -1.22
N GLY A 171 8.22 -27.98 -1.57
CA GLY A 171 8.85 -27.22 -2.67
C GLY A 171 8.18 -25.87 -2.84
N PRO A 172 8.73 -24.97 -3.67
CA PRO A 172 8.13 -23.66 -3.90
C PRO A 172 6.69 -23.79 -4.42
N HIS A 173 5.75 -23.11 -3.78
CA HIS A 173 4.36 -22.92 -4.20
C HIS A 173 3.71 -21.86 -3.30
N LEU A 174 2.59 -21.33 -3.72
CA LEU A 174 1.72 -20.52 -2.88
C LEU A 174 0.56 -21.37 -2.39
N HIS A 175 0.45 -21.58 -1.09
CA HIS A 175 -0.76 -22.09 -0.46
C HIS A 175 -1.75 -20.93 -0.30
N PHE A 176 -2.96 -21.08 -0.83
CA PHE A 176 -3.97 -20.03 -0.87
C PHE A 176 -5.33 -20.54 -0.38
N GLU A 177 -6.03 -19.68 0.35
CA GLU A 177 -7.37 -19.99 0.87
C GLU A 177 -8.30 -18.80 0.76
N GLU A 178 -9.57 -19.06 0.44
CA GLU A 178 -10.69 -18.13 0.60
C GLU A 178 -11.64 -18.65 1.66
N ARG A 179 -12.09 -17.78 2.55
CA ARG A 179 -12.97 -18.13 3.67
C ARG A 179 -14.10 -17.13 3.83
N LEU A 180 -15.28 -17.60 4.24
CA LEU A 180 -16.41 -16.80 4.68
C LEU A 180 -16.79 -17.21 6.11
N ASP A 181 -16.73 -16.28 7.06
CA ASP A 181 -16.94 -16.55 8.50
C ASP A 181 -16.09 -17.72 9.01
N GLY A 182 -14.86 -17.85 8.48
CA GLY A 182 -13.92 -18.92 8.78
C GLY A 182 -14.16 -20.24 8.03
N ALA A 183 -15.26 -20.40 7.32
CA ALA A 183 -15.56 -21.58 6.52
C ALA A 183 -14.94 -21.49 5.12
N TYR A 184 -14.36 -22.59 4.64
CA TYR A 184 -13.81 -22.70 3.28
C TYR A 184 -14.96 -22.84 2.27
N PHE A 185 -14.78 -22.24 1.10
CA PHE A 185 -15.70 -22.38 -0.02
C PHE A 185 -14.91 -22.61 -1.34
N PRO A 186 -15.59 -23.11 -2.42
CA PRO A 186 -14.93 -23.29 -3.71
C PRO A 186 -14.23 -22.00 -4.17
N PRO A 187 -12.93 -22.03 -4.53
CA PRO A 187 -12.19 -20.86 -4.94
C PRO A 187 -12.87 -20.11 -6.08
N TYR A 188 -12.87 -18.79 -5.99
CA TYR A 188 -13.66 -17.94 -6.87
C TYR A 188 -12.80 -16.79 -7.41
N PHE A 189 -12.45 -16.83 -8.70
CA PHE A 189 -11.65 -15.80 -9.37
C PHE A 189 -12.35 -15.34 -10.65
N HIS A 190 -12.13 -14.10 -11.05
CA HIS A 190 -12.70 -13.53 -12.26
C HIS A 190 -14.24 -13.70 -12.31
N ARG A 191 -14.90 -13.56 -11.15
CA ARG A 191 -16.37 -13.75 -11.02
C ARG A 191 -16.87 -15.15 -11.39
N ALA A 192 -16.00 -16.15 -11.33
CA ALA A 192 -16.31 -17.53 -11.63
C ALA A 192 -15.67 -18.51 -10.65
N THR A 193 -16.32 -19.64 -10.41
CA THR A 193 -15.73 -20.74 -9.62
C THR A 193 -14.53 -21.28 -10.36
N PHE A 194 -13.38 -21.35 -9.66
CA PHE A 194 -12.16 -21.91 -10.22
C PHE A 194 -12.23 -23.43 -10.27
N HIS A 195 -11.86 -23.99 -11.41
CA HIS A 195 -11.75 -25.44 -11.57
C HIS A 195 -10.41 -25.94 -11.02
N ILE A 196 -10.43 -26.54 -9.82
CA ILE A 196 -9.25 -27.12 -9.18
C ILE A 196 -8.56 -28.11 -10.15
N ASN A 197 -7.22 -28.16 -10.14
CA ASN A 197 -6.35 -28.91 -11.04
C ASN A 197 -6.42 -28.41 -12.49
N SER A 198 -6.58 -27.12 -12.67
CA SER A 198 -6.49 -26.45 -13.98
C SER A 198 -5.54 -25.26 -13.94
N SER A 199 -5.21 -24.76 -15.13
CA SER A 199 -4.45 -23.50 -15.27
C SER A 199 -5.40 -22.32 -15.48
N ILE A 200 -4.95 -21.15 -15.03
CA ILE A 200 -5.68 -19.89 -15.13
C ILE A 200 -4.68 -18.74 -15.30
N VAL A 201 -5.02 -17.78 -16.15
CA VAL A 201 -4.20 -16.58 -16.35
C VAL A 201 -4.68 -15.48 -15.41
N SER A 202 -3.77 -14.87 -14.67
CA SER A 202 -4.09 -13.77 -13.78
C SER A 202 -4.59 -12.54 -14.54
N ALA A 203 -5.72 -11.99 -14.12
CA ALA A 203 -6.22 -10.70 -14.54
C ALA A 203 -6.03 -9.61 -13.44
N ASN A 204 -5.17 -9.87 -12.45
CA ASN A 204 -4.82 -8.89 -11.40
C ASN A 204 -3.97 -7.74 -11.99
N CYS A 205 -4.57 -7.00 -12.91
CA CYS A 205 -3.98 -5.90 -13.69
C CYS A 205 -4.32 -4.57 -13.02
N ASN A 206 -3.82 -4.36 -11.81
CA ASN A 206 -4.18 -3.18 -11.04
C ASN A 206 -3.73 -1.89 -11.70
N ASP A 207 -4.70 -1.06 -12.08
CA ASP A 207 -4.47 0.35 -12.35
C ASP A 207 -4.50 1.11 -11.02
N ARG A 208 -3.46 1.91 -10.77
CA ARG A 208 -3.35 2.80 -9.60
C ARG A 208 -3.35 4.24 -10.08
N PRO A 209 -4.11 5.13 -9.45
CA PRO A 209 -4.04 6.54 -9.78
C PRO A 209 -2.64 7.07 -9.46
N VAL A 210 -2.13 7.88 -10.35
CA VAL A 210 -0.88 8.67 -10.20
C VAL A 210 -1.20 10.07 -10.70
N ILE A 211 -0.98 11.06 -9.86
CA ILE A 211 -1.40 12.43 -10.14
C ILE A 211 -0.18 13.31 -10.25
N GLY A 212 -0.18 14.22 -11.21
CA GLY A 212 0.91 15.17 -11.39
C GLY A 212 0.57 16.23 -12.42
N ASP A 213 1.27 17.33 -12.39
CA ASP A 213 1.27 18.32 -13.46
C ASP A 213 2.29 17.88 -14.52
N TRP A 214 1.82 17.09 -15.52
CA TRP A 214 2.72 16.50 -16.53
C TRP A 214 3.22 17.51 -17.57
N ASN A 215 2.51 18.62 -17.72
CA ASN A 215 2.81 19.64 -18.74
C ASN A 215 3.42 20.93 -18.17
N GLY A 216 3.32 21.17 -16.87
CA GLY A 216 3.85 22.35 -16.17
C GLY A 216 2.93 23.57 -16.27
N ASP A 217 1.61 23.36 -16.41
CA ASP A 217 0.65 24.45 -16.48
C ASP A 217 0.07 24.86 -15.11
N GLY A 218 0.50 24.19 -14.04
CA GLY A 218 0.05 24.44 -12.68
C GLY A 218 -1.25 23.74 -12.32
N THR A 219 -1.81 22.93 -13.23
CA THR A 219 -3.02 22.15 -13.00
C THR A 219 -2.64 20.67 -12.85
N SER A 220 -3.22 19.99 -11.87
CA SER A 220 -2.97 18.56 -11.72
C SER A 220 -3.67 17.75 -12.81
N ASP A 221 -2.90 16.93 -13.48
CA ASP A 221 -3.32 16.00 -14.52
C ASP A 221 -3.53 14.59 -13.97
N LEU A 222 -4.29 13.76 -14.68
CA LEU A 222 -4.54 12.37 -14.34
C LEU A 222 -3.45 11.44 -14.88
N GLY A 223 -3.14 10.41 -14.12
CA GLY A 223 -2.26 9.34 -14.55
C GLY A 223 -2.70 8.00 -13.96
N LEU A 224 -2.23 6.93 -14.58
CA LEU A 224 -2.40 5.56 -14.11
C LEU A 224 -1.08 4.82 -14.18
N PHE A 225 -0.83 4.01 -13.18
CA PHE A 225 0.24 3.01 -13.20
C PHE A 225 -0.36 1.62 -13.24
N ARG A 226 0.08 0.82 -14.21
CA ARG A 226 -0.31 -0.59 -14.37
C ARG A 226 0.86 -1.52 -14.15
N ASN A 227 0.71 -2.46 -13.23
CA ASN A 227 1.62 -3.59 -13.10
C ASN A 227 1.34 -4.62 -14.21
N ALA A 228 2.16 -4.64 -15.25
CA ALA A 228 2.11 -5.68 -16.28
C ALA A 228 3.13 -6.80 -15.99
N ALA A 229 2.98 -7.94 -16.66
CA ALA A 229 3.76 -9.17 -16.40
C ALA A 229 5.29 -8.98 -16.37
N SER A 230 5.82 -8.01 -17.10
CA SER A 230 7.26 -7.79 -17.22
C SER A 230 7.76 -6.41 -16.78
N ASN A 231 6.89 -5.40 -16.77
CA ASN A 231 7.26 -4.01 -16.49
C ASN A 231 6.11 -3.25 -15.86
N GLY A 232 6.41 -2.18 -15.09
CA GLY A 232 5.46 -1.12 -14.80
C GLY A 232 5.20 -0.25 -16.05
N LEU A 233 3.99 0.22 -16.20
CA LEU A 233 3.60 1.11 -17.28
C LEU A 233 2.79 2.27 -16.71
N PHE A 234 3.37 3.46 -16.81
CA PHE A 234 2.65 4.70 -16.51
C PHE A 234 1.91 5.17 -17.76
N TYR A 235 0.72 5.67 -17.55
CA TYR A 235 -0.06 6.42 -18.50
C TYR A 235 -0.26 7.83 -17.92
N GLU A 236 0.33 8.83 -18.55
CA GLU A 236 0.17 10.24 -18.22
C GLU A 236 -0.86 10.84 -19.17
N ARG A 237 -1.85 11.55 -18.66
CA ARG A 237 -2.93 12.12 -19.46
C ARG A 237 -3.05 13.61 -19.26
N VAL A 238 -2.81 14.35 -20.33
CA VAL A 238 -3.02 15.81 -20.44
C VAL A 238 -4.24 16.05 -21.31
N GLY A 239 -5.30 16.60 -20.74
CA GLY A 239 -6.58 16.76 -21.42
C GLY A 239 -7.13 15.43 -21.93
N THR A 240 -7.15 15.21 -23.27
CA THR A 240 -7.60 13.97 -23.90
C THR A 240 -6.45 13.09 -24.41
N THR A 241 -5.21 13.58 -24.36
CA THR A 241 -4.03 12.87 -24.88
C THR A 241 -3.39 12.05 -23.76
N SER A 242 -3.08 10.78 -24.04
CA SER A 242 -2.38 9.90 -23.10
C SER A 242 -1.03 9.47 -23.66
N THR A 243 -0.01 9.56 -22.83
CA THR A 243 1.37 9.14 -23.15
C THR A 243 1.74 7.96 -22.25
N GLY A 244 2.32 6.92 -22.83
CA GLY A 244 2.76 5.73 -22.09
C GLY A 244 4.25 5.78 -21.77
N VAL A 245 4.62 5.62 -20.50
CA VAL A 245 6.01 5.54 -20.03
C VAL A 245 6.25 4.17 -19.40
N ARG A 246 7.11 3.36 -20.03
CA ARG A 246 7.53 2.06 -19.45
C ARG A 246 8.57 2.30 -18.38
N TRP A 247 8.21 2.07 -17.12
CA TRP A 247 9.06 2.31 -15.98
C TRP A 247 8.67 1.46 -14.79
N GLY A 248 9.66 0.94 -14.06
CA GLY A 248 9.43 0.07 -12.90
C GLY A 248 9.41 -1.41 -13.25
N LYS A 249 9.23 -2.23 -12.23
CA LYS A 249 9.13 -3.69 -12.27
C LYS A 249 7.84 -4.14 -11.60
N PRO A 250 7.37 -5.36 -11.86
CA PRO A 250 6.25 -5.93 -11.12
C PRO A 250 6.48 -5.85 -9.60
N GLY A 251 5.46 -5.36 -8.87
CA GLY A 251 5.52 -5.16 -7.42
C GLY A 251 6.15 -3.85 -6.97
N ASP A 252 6.65 -3.00 -7.87
CA ASP A 252 7.04 -1.63 -7.53
C ASP A 252 5.80 -0.76 -7.25
N TYR A 253 5.91 0.17 -6.28
CA TYR A 253 4.88 1.18 -6.01
C TYR A 253 5.15 2.46 -6.78
N PRO A 254 4.15 3.00 -7.51
CA PRO A 254 4.31 4.25 -8.23
C PRO A 254 4.32 5.45 -7.29
N VAL A 255 5.08 6.45 -7.68
CA VAL A 255 5.09 7.80 -7.11
C VAL A 255 5.23 8.83 -8.23
N SER A 256 4.84 10.07 -7.96
CA SER A 256 4.97 11.20 -8.89
C SER A 256 5.32 12.47 -8.14
N GLY A 257 5.89 13.44 -8.84
CA GLY A 257 6.22 14.73 -8.29
C GLY A 257 7.29 15.43 -9.13
N ASP A 258 7.50 16.68 -8.91
CA ASP A 258 8.61 17.42 -9.51
C ASP A 258 9.92 17.06 -8.77
N PHE A 259 10.67 16.09 -9.32
CA PHE A 259 11.91 15.62 -8.68
C PHE A 259 13.15 16.41 -9.10
N ASP A 260 13.08 17.17 -10.19
CA ASP A 260 14.22 17.92 -10.72
C ASP A 260 14.04 19.45 -10.67
N GLY A 261 12.89 19.97 -10.27
CA GLY A 261 12.61 21.38 -10.04
C GLY A 261 12.32 22.16 -11.32
N ASP A 262 11.81 21.49 -12.36
CA ASP A 262 11.45 22.11 -13.63
C ASP A 262 9.97 22.51 -13.72
N HIS A 263 9.23 22.40 -12.59
CA HIS A 263 7.79 22.65 -12.46
C HIS A 263 6.90 21.68 -13.25
N LYS A 264 7.43 20.49 -13.59
CA LYS A 264 6.65 19.38 -14.14
C LYS A 264 6.77 18.19 -13.23
N SER A 265 5.70 17.43 -13.13
CA SER A 265 5.77 16.18 -12.43
C SER A 265 6.44 15.11 -13.28
N GLN A 266 7.28 14.30 -12.66
CA GLN A 266 7.86 13.11 -13.25
C GLN A 266 7.38 11.87 -12.51
N VAL A 267 7.54 10.72 -13.16
CA VAL A 267 7.20 9.43 -12.57
C VAL A 267 8.39 8.82 -11.82
N GLY A 268 8.09 8.14 -10.75
CA GLY A 268 9.05 7.36 -9.98
C GLY A 268 8.43 6.07 -9.49
N VAL A 269 9.25 5.19 -8.96
CA VAL A 269 8.79 3.98 -8.29
C VAL A 269 9.59 3.74 -7.01
N ARG A 270 8.91 3.17 -6.01
CA ARG A 270 9.57 2.59 -4.85
C ARG A 270 9.53 1.07 -4.94
N ARG A 271 10.70 0.45 -4.91
CA ARG A 271 10.85 -1.00 -4.81
C ARG A 271 10.90 -1.40 -3.34
N LEU A 272 9.89 -2.12 -2.89
CA LEU A 272 9.75 -2.50 -1.47
C LEU A 272 10.88 -3.44 -1.04
N ALA A 273 11.23 -4.42 -1.88
CA ALA A 273 12.43 -5.22 -1.66
C ALA A 273 13.68 -4.33 -1.76
N GLY A 274 14.37 -4.12 -0.64
CA GLY A 274 15.54 -3.25 -0.56
C GLY A 274 15.23 -1.77 -0.32
N SER A 275 13.95 -1.39 -0.16
CA SER A 275 13.53 -0.02 0.19
C SER A 275 14.20 1.05 -0.69
N THR A 276 14.24 0.82 -2.00
CA THR A 276 14.93 1.69 -2.95
C THR A 276 13.93 2.45 -3.82
N TRP A 277 14.17 3.75 -3.93
CA TRP A 277 13.42 4.64 -4.78
C TRP A 277 14.18 4.85 -6.09
N TYR A 278 13.45 4.88 -7.19
CA TYR A 278 13.97 5.18 -8.52
C TYR A 278 13.14 6.33 -9.09
N LEU A 279 13.72 7.52 -9.14
CA LEU A 279 13.06 8.75 -9.55
C LEU A 279 13.58 9.14 -10.94
N ARG A 280 12.69 9.47 -11.85
CA ARG A 280 13.03 9.86 -13.21
C ARG A 280 13.00 11.39 -13.30
N SER A 281 13.96 11.98 -13.99
CA SER A 281 13.94 13.41 -14.34
C SER A 281 13.25 13.64 -15.68
N SER A 282 12.90 14.87 -16.00
CA SER A 282 12.37 15.28 -17.30
C SER A 282 13.35 14.95 -18.44
N ALA A 283 14.66 15.02 -18.20
CA ALA A 283 15.69 14.60 -19.15
C ALA A 283 15.81 13.06 -19.30
N GLY A 284 15.01 12.28 -18.56
CA GLY A 284 15.03 10.82 -18.58
C GLY A 284 16.18 10.19 -17.78
N THR A 285 16.96 10.97 -17.04
CA THR A 285 17.96 10.44 -16.10
C THR A 285 17.27 9.86 -14.87
N VAL A 286 17.94 8.93 -14.19
CA VAL A 286 17.40 8.22 -13.04
C VAL A 286 18.26 8.47 -11.82
N ALA A 287 17.64 9.03 -10.77
CA ALA A 287 18.21 9.03 -9.43
C ALA A 287 17.72 7.81 -8.65
N SER A 288 18.61 7.18 -7.87
CA SER A 288 18.23 6.12 -6.95
C SER A 288 18.59 6.51 -5.51
N VAL A 289 17.62 6.32 -4.60
CA VAL A 289 17.81 6.58 -3.17
C VAL A 289 17.48 5.29 -2.43
N ALA A 290 18.51 4.68 -1.83
CA ALA A 290 18.38 3.42 -1.11
C ALA A 290 18.20 3.64 0.39
N GLY A 291 17.57 2.67 1.07
CA GLY A 291 17.50 2.62 2.53
C GLY A 291 16.52 3.63 3.16
N VAL A 292 15.61 4.20 2.38
CA VAL A 292 14.57 5.10 2.91
C VAL A 292 13.33 4.29 3.24
N GLY A 293 13.08 4.09 4.53
CA GLY A 293 11.96 3.33 5.07
C GLY A 293 12.18 1.82 5.12
N SER A 294 11.17 1.10 5.59
CA SER A 294 11.10 -0.37 5.60
C SER A 294 10.24 -0.88 4.43
N ALA A 295 10.34 -2.18 4.11
CA ALA A 295 9.57 -2.77 3.01
C ALA A 295 8.05 -2.61 3.14
N SER A 296 7.54 -2.51 4.38
CA SER A 296 6.11 -2.36 4.67
C SER A 296 5.62 -0.90 4.75
N ASP A 297 6.50 0.09 4.61
CA ASP A 297 6.09 1.49 4.63
C ASP A 297 5.48 1.88 3.27
N TYR A 298 4.35 2.59 3.27
CA TYR A 298 3.70 3.10 2.07
C TYR A 298 4.43 4.34 1.55
N PRO A 299 4.84 4.39 0.28
CA PRO A 299 5.55 5.54 -0.27
C PRO A 299 4.63 6.72 -0.53
N LEU A 300 5.16 7.90 -0.27
CA LEU A 300 4.54 9.19 -0.54
C LEU A 300 5.59 10.14 -1.10
N THR A 301 5.14 11.11 -1.85
CA THR A 301 5.94 12.22 -2.33
C THR A 301 5.17 13.53 -2.13
N GLY A 302 5.87 14.60 -1.85
CA GLY A 302 5.30 15.93 -1.68
C GLY A 302 6.37 16.97 -1.39
N ASP A 303 6.06 18.21 -1.59
CA ASP A 303 6.94 19.33 -1.25
C ASP A 303 6.72 19.75 0.21
N TRP A 304 7.43 19.10 1.14
CA TRP A 304 7.25 19.36 2.58
C TRP A 304 7.88 20.67 3.06
N ASP A 305 8.80 21.24 2.31
CA ASP A 305 9.54 22.44 2.72
C ASP A 305 9.23 23.69 1.87
N GLY A 306 8.44 23.57 0.79
CA GLY A 306 7.98 24.66 -0.04
C GLY A 306 9.05 25.17 -1.00
N ASN A 307 9.97 24.30 -1.41
CA ASN A 307 11.05 24.66 -2.32
C ASN A 307 10.74 24.42 -3.81
N GLY A 308 9.53 23.95 -4.12
CA GLY A 308 9.06 23.62 -5.45
C GLY A 308 9.50 22.24 -5.94
N ARG A 309 10.08 21.39 -5.07
CA ARG A 309 10.53 20.04 -5.41
C ARG A 309 9.88 19.00 -4.53
N ALA A 310 9.48 17.89 -5.13
CA ALA A 310 8.92 16.78 -4.39
C ALA A 310 10.00 16.02 -3.60
N ASN A 311 9.78 15.92 -2.31
CA ASN A 311 10.57 15.16 -1.36
C ASN A 311 9.97 13.76 -1.15
N LEU A 312 10.75 12.85 -0.54
CA LEU A 312 10.29 11.51 -0.18
C LEU A 312 9.54 11.51 1.16
N GLY A 313 8.47 10.75 1.23
CA GLY A 313 7.69 10.52 2.43
C GLY A 313 7.27 9.08 2.57
N LEU A 314 6.89 8.69 3.76
CA LEU A 314 6.44 7.35 4.08
C LEU A 314 5.27 7.40 5.05
N TYR A 315 4.32 6.49 4.89
CA TYR A 315 3.34 6.20 5.91
C TYR A 315 3.57 4.80 6.47
N ARG A 316 3.75 4.72 7.79
CA ARG A 316 3.97 3.45 8.50
C ARG A 316 2.69 2.97 9.15
N TRP A 317 2.16 1.86 8.67
CA TRP A 317 0.92 1.27 9.14
C TRP A 317 0.96 0.79 10.59
N SER A 318 2.10 0.24 11.03
CA SER A 318 2.24 -0.35 12.36
C SER A 318 2.12 0.65 13.51
N ASN A 319 2.34 1.93 13.24
CA ASN A 319 2.22 3.01 14.23
C ASN A 319 1.45 4.22 13.69
N HIS A 320 0.79 4.12 12.53
CA HIS A 320 -0.01 5.18 11.91
C HIS A 320 0.72 6.53 11.81
N THR A 321 1.97 6.52 11.35
CA THR A 321 2.83 7.70 11.36
C THR A 321 3.36 8.01 9.97
N PHE A 322 3.23 9.27 9.56
CA PHE A 322 3.93 9.85 8.43
C PHE A 322 5.38 10.17 8.82
N TYR A 323 6.31 9.88 7.94
CA TYR A 323 7.71 10.25 8.01
C TYR A 323 8.05 11.06 6.77
N LEU A 324 8.10 12.37 6.90
CA LEU A 324 8.33 13.33 5.81
C LEU A 324 9.80 13.69 5.80
N ARG A 325 10.50 13.34 4.74
CA ARG A 325 11.96 13.48 4.64
C ARG A 325 12.29 14.75 3.86
N SER A 326 13.06 15.66 4.47
CA SER A 326 13.58 16.85 3.77
C SER A 326 14.72 16.49 2.82
N ASP A 327 15.12 17.42 1.96
CA ASP A 327 16.27 17.27 1.05
C ASP A 327 17.58 16.97 1.80
N GLN A 328 17.74 17.50 3.02
CA GLN A 328 18.90 17.25 3.88
C GLN A 328 18.83 15.90 4.60
N GLY A 329 17.74 15.13 4.42
CA GLY A 329 17.54 13.81 5.01
C GLY A 329 16.99 13.82 6.43
N ALA A 330 16.61 14.98 6.99
CA ALA A 330 15.90 15.07 8.26
C ALA A 330 14.45 14.62 8.11
N TYR A 331 13.84 14.14 9.21
CA TYR A 331 12.46 13.68 9.20
C TYR A 331 11.57 14.54 10.11
N THR A 332 10.44 14.98 9.56
CA THR A 332 9.29 15.44 10.34
C THR A 332 8.29 14.28 10.45
N THR A 333 7.69 14.09 11.61
CA THR A 333 6.73 13.00 11.84
C THR A 333 5.36 13.53 12.22
N VAL A 334 4.31 12.92 11.65
CA VAL A 334 2.92 13.20 11.99
C VAL A 334 2.23 11.89 12.30
N HIS A 335 1.71 11.75 13.53
CA HIS A 335 0.94 10.58 13.94
C HIS A 335 -0.54 10.82 13.61
N MET A 336 -1.12 10.00 12.72
CA MET A 336 -2.48 10.16 12.21
C MET A 336 -3.02 8.86 11.63
N GLY A 337 -4.30 8.58 11.85
CA GLY A 337 -4.99 7.43 11.28
C GLY A 337 -5.25 6.31 12.28
N ILE A 338 -5.88 5.26 11.80
CA ILE A 338 -6.19 4.00 12.48
C ILE A 338 -5.91 2.84 11.52
N ALA A 339 -6.02 1.61 11.98
CA ALA A 339 -5.92 0.43 11.10
C ALA A 339 -6.89 0.56 9.91
N GLY A 340 -6.40 0.29 8.71
CA GLY A 340 -7.15 0.45 7.47
C GLY A 340 -7.27 1.88 6.93
N SER A 341 -6.66 2.89 7.58
CA SER A 341 -6.61 4.23 7.01
C SER A 341 -5.69 4.28 5.79
N ARG A 342 -6.02 5.08 4.79
CA ARG A 342 -5.21 5.32 3.59
C ARG A 342 -4.62 6.72 3.62
N PRO A 343 -3.31 6.88 3.45
CA PRO A 343 -2.68 8.21 3.43
C PRO A 343 -3.02 8.98 2.15
N VAL A 344 -3.10 10.30 2.28
CA VAL A 344 -3.20 11.27 1.18
C VAL A 344 -2.28 12.46 1.48
N VAL A 345 -1.87 13.15 0.43
CA VAL A 345 -0.94 14.29 0.49
C VAL A 345 -1.47 15.41 -0.38
N GLY A 346 -1.32 16.66 0.02
CA GLY A 346 -1.68 17.81 -0.81
C GLY A 346 -1.53 19.13 -0.06
N ASP A 347 -1.36 20.20 -0.78
CA ASP A 347 -1.39 21.55 -0.24
C ASP A 347 -2.85 22.00 -0.03
N TRP A 348 -3.38 21.77 1.19
CA TRP A 348 -4.79 22.06 1.49
C TRP A 348 -5.08 23.54 1.72
N ASN A 349 -4.04 24.35 1.97
CA ASN A 349 -4.18 25.75 2.34
C ASN A 349 -3.66 26.73 1.27
N GLY A 350 -2.87 26.25 0.30
CA GLY A 350 -2.29 27.07 -0.76
C GLY A 350 -1.05 27.83 -0.31
N ASP A 351 -0.29 27.31 0.66
CA ASP A 351 0.95 27.95 1.12
C ASP A 351 2.20 27.47 0.40
N GLY A 352 2.04 26.59 -0.59
CA GLY A 352 3.11 26.03 -1.41
C GLY A 352 3.80 24.83 -0.75
N LYS A 353 3.25 24.30 0.36
CA LYS A 353 3.75 23.10 1.02
C LYS A 353 2.69 22.02 1.05
N ASP A 354 3.12 20.81 0.76
CA ASP A 354 2.22 19.68 0.90
C ASP A 354 2.02 19.32 2.37
N ASP A 355 0.77 19.16 2.72
CA ASP A 355 0.25 18.67 3.98
C ASP A 355 -0.10 17.18 3.90
N VAL A 356 -0.47 16.56 5.02
CA VAL A 356 -0.85 15.16 5.07
C VAL A 356 -2.28 14.95 5.53
N GLY A 357 -2.85 13.83 5.14
CA GLY A 357 -4.17 13.41 5.58
C GLY A 357 -4.35 11.91 5.48
N VAL A 358 -5.46 11.41 6.01
CA VAL A 358 -5.85 10.01 5.87
C VAL A 358 -7.33 9.90 5.51
N GLN A 359 -7.66 8.94 4.67
CA GLN A 359 -9.02 8.43 4.51
C GLN A 359 -9.20 7.24 5.46
N SER A 360 -10.17 7.31 6.36
CA SER A 360 -10.52 6.17 7.24
C SER A 360 -11.28 5.08 6.46
N PRO A 361 -11.39 3.85 7.00
CA PRO A 361 -12.13 2.75 6.36
C PRO A 361 -13.60 3.08 6.03
N GLY A 362 -14.19 4.06 6.70
CA GLY A 362 -15.55 4.56 6.41
C GLY A 362 -15.64 5.62 5.31
N GLY A 363 -14.55 5.90 4.58
CA GLY A 363 -14.54 6.91 3.52
C GLY A 363 -14.46 8.37 4.02
N LYS A 364 -14.23 8.58 5.32
CA LYS A 364 -14.05 9.91 5.90
C LYS A 364 -12.58 10.31 5.87
N TYR A 365 -12.30 11.47 5.30
CA TYR A 365 -10.98 12.09 5.35
C TYR A 365 -10.78 12.86 6.66
N THR A 366 -9.58 12.80 7.17
CA THR A 366 -9.05 13.71 8.18
C THR A 366 -7.78 14.32 7.62
N LEU A 367 -7.76 15.63 7.44
CA LEU A 367 -6.67 16.38 6.84
C LEU A 367 -6.02 17.24 7.91
N LEU A 368 -4.72 17.24 7.99
CA LEU A 368 -3.93 18.15 8.80
C LEU A 368 -3.50 19.32 7.90
N VAL A 369 -3.87 20.51 8.27
CA VAL A 369 -3.50 21.74 7.58
C VAL A 369 -2.48 22.47 8.43
N ALA A 370 -1.23 22.48 8.01
CA ALA A 370 -0.15 23.17 8.70
C ALA A 370 -0.17 24.67 8.35
N ASN A 371 -0.32 25.53 9.37
CA ASN A 371 -0.29 26.98 9.21
C ASN A 371 0.83 27.56 10.09
N GLY A 372 2.07 27.45 9.64
CA GLY A 372 3.22 27.92 10.39
C GLY A 372 3.36 27.20 11.74
N SER A 373 3.10 27.90 12.85
CA SER A 373 3.19 27.32 14.20
C SER A 373 1.88 26.70 14.71
N SER A 374 0.77 26.77 13.95
CA SER A 374 -0.51 26.19 14.33
C SER A 374 -0.99 25.20 13.29
N ASN A 375 -1.53 24.09 13.76
CA ASN A 375 -2.12 23.06 12.91
C ASN A 375 -3.62 23.03 13.11
N THR A 376 -4.37 22.95 12.02
CA THR A 376 -5.81 22.75 12.04
C THR A 376 -6.19 21.41 11.45
N TRP A 377 -7.26 20.80 11.99
CA TRP A 377 -7.76 19.52 11.55
C TRP A 377 -9.09 19.70 10.84
N THR A 378 -9.20 19.22 9.63
CA THR A 378 -10.42 19.26 8.85
C THR A 378 -10.92 17.86 8.54
N SER A 379 -12.22 17.63 8.67
CA SER A 379 -12.83 16.34 8.33
C SER A 379 -13.80 16.49 7.17
N VAL A 380 -13.68 15.62 6.17
CA VAL A 380 -14.50 15.63 4.95
C VAL A 380 -14.94 14.20 4.64
N GLY A 381 -16.25 14.00 4.40
CA GLY A 381 -16.77 12.74 3.84
C GLY A 381 -16.72 12.81 2.31
N TYR A 382 -16.03 11.87 1.66
CA TYR A 382 -15.93 11.81 0.20
C TYR A 382 -15.52 10.44 -0.29
N GLY A 383 -16.18 9.95 -1.37
CA GLY A 383 -15.95 8.62 -1.92
C GLY A 383 -16.50 7.47 -1.07
N TYR A 384 -16.19 6.26 -1.48
CA TYR A 384 -16.53 5.02 -0.78
C TYR A 384 -15.27 4.41 -0.16
N SER A 385 -15.44 3.47 0.77
CA SER A 385 -14.33 2.73 1.39
C SER A 385 -13.48 1.92 0.39
N THR A 386 -14.06 1.55 -0.76
CA THR A 386 -13.40 0.81 -1.84
C THR A 386 -12.70 1.70 -2.86
N ASP A 387 -12.95 3.01 -2.84
CA ASP A 387 -12.30 3.95 -3.73
C ASP A 387 -10.86 4.21 -3.28
N ILE A 388 -9.93 4.36 -4.22
CA ILE A 388 -8.52 4.71 -3.93
C ILE A 388 -8.40 6.24 -3.86
N PRO A 389 -8.04 6.80 -2.69
CA PRO A 389 -7.96 8.25 -2.52
C PRO A 389 -6.71 8.83 -3.20
N PHE A 390 -6.82 10.05 -3.68
CA PHE A 390 -5.74 10.89 -4.18
C PHE A 390 -6.14 12.36 -4.07
N SER A 391 -5.25 13.25 -4.47
CA SER A 391 -5.44 14.71 -4.41
C SER A 391 -4.72 15.41 -5.54
N GLY A 392 -5.11 16.64 -5.82
CA GLY A 392 -4.48 17.52 -6.80
C GLY A 392 -5.25 18.82 -6.95
N ASP A 393 -4.64 19.81 -7.55
CA ASP A 393 -5.29 21.07 -7.93
C ASP A 393 -5.94 20.94 -9.31
N TRP A 394 -7.25 20.63 -9.33
CA TRP A 394 -8.01 20.45 -10.57
C TRP A 394 -8.58 21.74 -11.12
N ASN A 395 -8.69 22.75 -10.29
CA ASN A 395 -9.36 24.01 -10.60
C ASN A 395 -8.40 25.19 -10.72
N HIS A 396 -7.09 24.94 -10.55
CA HIS A 396 -6.02 25.91 -10.64
C HIS A 396 -6.19 27.11 -9.66
N ASP A 397 -6.64 26.79 -8.42
CA ASP A 397 -6.76 27.81 -7.37
C ASP A 397 -5.55 27.82 -6.40
N GLY A 398 -4.55 27.01 -6.68
CA GLY A 398 -3.33 26.85 -5.89
C GLY A 398 -3.52 25.97 -4.66
N LYS A 399 -4.62 25.22 -4.56
CA LYS A 399 -4.89 24.30 -3.47
C LYS A 399 -5.22 22.91 -3.98
N SER A 400 -4.78 21.92 -3.23
CA SER A 400 -5.15 20.55 -3.53
C SER A 400 -6.60 20.26 -3.14
N ASP A 401 -7.34 19.70 -4.09
CA ASP A 401 -8.66 19.13 -3.91
C ASP A 401 -8.57 17.60 -3.71
N LEU A 402 -9.63 16.97 -3.19
CA LEU A 402 -9.72 15.53 -3.05
C LEU A 402 -10.21 14.87 -4.34
N GLY A 403 -9.68 13.71 -4.64
CA GLY A 403 -10.14 12.84 -5.71
C GLY A 403 -10.20 11.39 -5.24
N VAL A 404 -10.97 10.58 -5.96
CA VAL A 404 -10.99 9.13 -5.78
C VAL A 404 -10.96 8.43 -7.14
N TRP A 405 -10.18 7.37 -7.20
CA TRP A 405 -10.22 6.37 -8.25
C TRP A 405 -11.16 5.25 -7.83
N ARG A 406 -12.16 4.95 -8.65
CA ARG A 406 -13.10 3.85 -8.44
C ARG A 406 -12.75 2.67 -9.34
N PRO A 407 -12.09 1.64 -8.79
CA PRO A 407 -11.64 0.50 -9.60
C PRO A 407 -12.79 -0.24 -10.30
N SER A 408 -13.93 -0.41 -9.63
CA SER A 408 -15.09 -1.15 -10.14
C SER A 408 -15.72 -0.56 -11.41
N THR A 409 -15.48 0.73 -11.68
CA THR A 409 -16.01 1.44 -12.85
C THR A 409 -14.93 2.10 -13.70
N ALA A 410 -13.65 1.95 -13.31
CA ALA A 410 -12.49 2.63 -13.92
C ALA A 410 -12.73 4.14 -14.06
N GLN A 411 -13.14 4.80 -12.97
CA GLN A 411 -13.49 6.22 -12.98
C GLN A 411 -12.63 7.02 -12.00
N PHE A 412 -12.08 8.12 -12.49
CA PHE A 412 -11.63 9.23 -11.67
C PHE A 412 -12.83 10.10 -11.31
N ILE A 413 -13.01 10.39 -10.03
CA ILE A 413 -14.06 11.28 -9.54
C ILE A 413 -13.33 12.38 -8.77
N LEU A 414 -13.31 13.58 -9.35
CA LEU A 414 -12.60 14.74 -8.84
C LEU A 414 -13.59 15.64 -8.11
N ARG A 415 -13.26 16.00 -6.89
CA ARG A 415 -14.01 16.98 -6.12
C ARG A 415 -13.38 18.35 -6.37
N SER A 416 -14.11 19.27 -6.94
CA SER A 416 -13.67 20.65 -7.11
C SER A 416 -14.48 21.54 -6.16
N ALA A 417 -13.81 22.23 -5.25
CA ALA A 417 -14.42 23.08 -4.26
C ALA A 417 -13.50 24.26 -3.89
N THR A 418 -14.08 25.42 -3.72
CA THR A 418 -13.34 26.61 -3.27
C THR A 418 -12.90 26.53 -1.81
N THR A 419 -13.47 25.62 -1.05
CA THR A 419 -13.07 25.33 0.33
C THR A 419 -13.26 23.85 0.62
N MET A 420 -12.42 23.29 1.47
CA MET A 420 -12.41 21.87 1.79
C MET A 420 -13.74 21.33 2.35
N THR A 421 -14.52 22.16 3.04
CA THR A 421 -15.83 21.81 3.61
C THR A 421 -17.01 22.41 2.85
N GLY A 422 -16.76 23.20 1.80
CA GLY A 422 -17.77 23.90 1.02
C GLY A 422 -18.58 23.00 0.07
N ARG A 423 -19.51 23.62 -0.63
CA ARG A 423 -20.18 22.95 -1.77
C ARG A 423 -19.16 22.62 -2.82
N TYR A 424 -19.29 21.47 -3.45
CA TYR A 424 -18.38 20.98 -4.49
C TYR A 424 -19.14 20.46 -5.70
N ALA A 425 -18.48 20.46 -6.84
CA ALA A 425 -18.90 19.74 -8.03
C ALA A 425 -18.01 18.49 -8.19
N ASN A 426 -18.59 17.42 -8.72
CA ASN A 426 -17.82 16.27 -9.13
C ASN A 426 -17.59 16.31 -10.64
N GLN A 427 -16.33 16.18 -11.04
CA GLN A 427 -15.96 15.86 -12.40
C GLN A 427 -15.65 14.37 -12.47
N VAL A 428 -16.28 13.65 -13.40
CA VAL A 428 -16.11 12.21 -13.58
C VAL A 428 -15.45 11.94 -14.91
N THR A 429 -14.33 11.23 -14.88
CA THR A 429 -13.61 10.80 -16.08
C THR A 429 -13.45 9.29 -16.07
N ALA A 430 -14.08 8.59 -17.01
CA ALA A 430 -13.88 7.17 -17.22
C ALA A 430 -12.57 6.96 -18.00
N TRP A 431 -11.60 6.30 -17.37
CA TRP A 431 -10.31 6.02 -17.99
C TRP A 431 -9.55 4.95 -17.18
N GLY A 432 -8.97 3.97 -17.87
CA GLY A 432 -8.30 2.83 -17.29
C GLY A 432 -8.99 1.51 -17.62
N ALA A 433 -8.57 0.42 -16.98
CA ALA A 433 -9.21 -0.88 -17.13
C ALA A 433 -10.26 -1.09 -16.04
N HIS A 434 -11.43 -1.58 -16.41
CA HIS A 434 -12.40 -2.11 -15.46
C HIS A 434 -11.86 -3.39 -14.84
N ARG A 435 -12.24 -3.64 -13.60
CA ARG A 435 -12.06 -4.90 -12.91
C ARG A 435 -13.34 -5.72 -12.87
#